data_84235a5592727c06a8a6a03ea1621f66
#
_entry.id   84235a5592727c06a8a6a03ea1621f66
#
_cell.length_a   1.000
_cell.length_b   1.000
_cell.length_c   1.000
_cell.angle_alpha   90.00
_cell.angle_beta   90.00
_cell.angle_gamma   90.00
#
_symmetry.space_group_name_H-M   'P 1'
#
loop_
_entity.id
_entity.type
_entity.pdbx_description
1 polymer ?
#
loop_
_entity_poly.entity_id
_entity_poly.type
_entity_poly.pdbx_seq_one_letter_code
_entity_poly.pdbx_strand_id
1 'polypeptide(L)'
;MKFEKEYYVEIKDIGLKNKMTNYAFLSKLEEIASDHSNTVGYGAKDIEEKKKAWLLMDWKLKVIERPGYNQKLKIKTWARPIEKQPFFTYRDFEIFEGEKRVAIATSKWILFDLETNRIGKITDDIIKLYHPEKECVFEESDIEKIKEETEIGQAI
;
A
#
# COMPACT_ATOMS: atom_id res chain seq x y z
N MET A 1 -1.34 -10.83 -9.96
CA MET A 1 -2.41 -10.02 -10.59
C MET A 1 -2.49 -8.65 -9.94
N LYS A 2 -2.45 -7.63 -10.75
CA LYS A 2 -2.57 -6.26 -10.24
C LYS A 2 -4.05 -5.93 -10.02
N PHE A 3 -4.37 -5.47 -8.84
CA PHE A 3 -5.70 -5.03 -8.47
C PHE A 3 -5.83 -3.55 -8.80
N GLU A 4 -6.90 -3.17 -9.51
CA GLU A 4 -7.07 -1.80 -10.01
C GLU A 4 -8.35 -1.18 -9.51
N LYS A 5 -8.31 0.12 -9.21
CA LYS A 5 -9.49 0.95 -8.97
C LYS A 5 -9.27 2.34 -9.52
N GLU A 6 -10.37 3.01 -9.81
CA GLU A 6 -10.33 4.40 -10.25
C GLU A 6 -10.87 5.30 -9.14
N TYR A 7 -10.25 6.47 -9.00
CA TYR A 7 -10.61 7.47 -8.01
C TYR A 7 -10.59 8.84 -8.65
N TYR A 8 -11.46 9.73 -8.18
CA TYR A 8 -11.37 11.14 -8.52
C TYR A 8 -10.68 11.89 -7.40
N VAL A 9 -9.89 12.90 -7.75
CA VAL A 9 -9.30 13.81 -6.76
C VAL A 9 -10.44 14.68 -6.24
N GLU A 10 -10.77 14.55 -4.97
CA GLU A 10 -11.86 15.25 -4.32
C GLU A 10 -11.36 16.53 -3.63
N ILE A 11 -12.28 17.39 -3.21
CA ILE A 11 -11.93 18.65 -2.56
C ILE A 11 -11.10 18.43 -1.28
N LYS A 12 -11.38 17.36 -0.54
CA LYS A 12 -10.63 17.00 0.67
C LYS A 12 -9.19 16.55 0.40
N ASP A 13 -8.88 16.21 -0.86
CA ASP A 13 -7.58 15.66 -1.24
C ASP A 13 -6.56 16.72 -1.63
N ILE A 14 -7.00 17.95 -1.85
CA ILE A 14 -6.13 19.01 -2.35
C ILE A 14 -5.74 20.00 -1.26
N GLY A 15 -4.55 20.56 -1.42
CA GLY A 15 -4.05 21.65 -0.57
C GLY A 15 -4.29 23.03 -1.18
N LEU A 16 -3.62 24.04 -0.62
CA LEU A 16 -3.82 25.43 -0.99
C LEU A 16 -3.53 25.76 -2.46
N LYS A 17 -2.70 24.95 -3.13
CA LYS A 17 -2.33 25.17 -4.53
C LYS A 17 -3.15 24.34 -5.51
N ASN A 18 -4.29 23.84 -5.08
CA ASN A 18 -5.11 22.93 -5.88
C ASN A 18 -4.35 21.69 -6.35
N LYS A 19 -3.49 21.14 -5.48
CA LYS A 19 -2.70 19.95 -5.76
C LYS A 19 -2.92 18.90 -4.69
N MET A 20 -2.97 17.65 -5.11
CA MET A 20 -3.15 16.51 -4.21
C MET A 20 -2.02 16.42 -3.18
N THR A 21 -2.38 16.24 -1.92
CA THR A 21 -1.41 16.17 -0.81
C THR A 21 -0.85 14.78 -0.64
N ASN A 22 0.28 14.66 0.07
CA ASN A 22 0.84 13.35 0.42
C ASN A 22 -0.14 12.53 1.24
N TYR A 23 -0.82 13.16 2.20
CA TYR A 23 -1.83 12.50 3.02
C TYR A 23 -2.95 11.90 2.15
N ALA A 24 -3.42 12.65 1.16
CA ALA A 24 -4.46 12.17 0.25
C ALA A 24 -4.00 10.97 -0.57
N PHE A 25 -2.75 10.98 -1.06
CA PHE A 25 -2.19 9.81 -1.74
C PHE A 25 -2.20 8.59 -0.83
N LEU A 26 -1.63 8.71 0.36
CA LEU A 26 -1.54 7.59 1.30
C LEU A 26 -2.91 7.06 1.70
N SER A 27 -3.88 7.96 1.91
CA SER A 27 -5.25 7.59 2.25
C SER A 27 -5.89 6.73 1.17
N LYS A 28 -5.74 7.11 -0.10
CA LYS A 28 -6.28 6.34 -1.23
C LYS A 28 -5.56 5.01 -1.41
N LEU A 29 -4.26 4.97 -1.16
CA LEU A 29 -3.48 3.73 -1.25
C LEU A 29 -3.88 2.74 -0.15
N GLU A 30 -4.14 3.20 1.06
CA GLU A 30 -4.68 2.36 2.13
C GLU A 30 -6.06 1.81 1.77
N GLU A 31 -6.89 2.64 1.17
CA GLU A 31 -8.24 2.25 0.77
C GLU A 31 -8.22 1.13 -0.28
N ILE A 32 -7.41 1.25 -1.34
CA ILE A 32 -7.32 0.21 -2.36
C ILE A 32 -6.70 -1.08 -1.79
N ALA A 33 -5.73 -0.98 -0.89
CA ALA A 33 -5.16 -2.14 -0.23
C ALA A 33 -6.22 -2.88 0.61
N SER A 34 -7.03 -2.13 1.34
CA SER A 34 -8.15 -2.66 2.12
C SER A 34 -9.19 -3.35 1.22
N ASP A 35 -9.53 -2.72 0.10
CA ASP A 35 -10.48 -3.30 -0.86
C ASP A 35 -9.96 -4.61 -1.42
N HIS A 36 -8.68 -4.67 -1.77
CA HIS A 36 -8.07 -5.92 -2.25
C HIS A 36 -8.16 -7.02 -1.20
N SER A 37 -7.81 -6.71 0.04
CA SER A 37 -7.89 -7.68 1.15
C SER A 37 -9.32 -8.12 1.40
N ASN A 38 -10.31 -7.24 1.24
CA ASN A 38 -11.72 -7.60 1.35
C ASN A 38 -12.13 -8.64 0.32
N THR A 39 -11.56 -8.59 -0.89
CA THR A 39 -11.91 -9.57 -1.95
C THR A 39 -11.34 -10.96 -1.68
N VAL A 40 -10.31 -11.08 -0.86
CA VAL A 40 -9.65 -12.36 -0.59
C VAL A 40 -9.92 -12.92 0.81
N GLY A 41 -10.79 -12.26 1.58
CA GLY A 41 -11.21 -12.74 2.90
C GLY A 41 -10.27 -12.41 4.05
N TYR A 42 -9.37 -11.44 3.88
CA TYR A 42 -8.45 -10.95 4.92
C TYR A 42 -8.56 -9.45 5.15
N GLY A 43 -9.73 -8.88 4.88
CA GLY A 43 -9.99 -7.47 5.11
C GLY A 43 -10.46 -7.18 6.53
N ALA A 44 -10.79 -5.90 6.76
CA ALA A 44 -11.28 -5.44 8.07
C ALA A 44 -12.56 -6.17 8.50
N LYS A 45 -13.44 -6.48 7.56
CA LYS A 45 -14.69 -7.22 7.84
C LYS A 45 -14.46 -8.68 8.26
N ASP A 46 -13.28 -9.22 7.99
CA ASP A 46 -12.96 -10.62 8.25
C ASP A 46 -12.15 -10.83 9.54
N ILE A 47 -11.76 -9.76 10.22
CA ILE A 47 -10.91 -9.82 11.42
C ILE A 47 -11.53 -10.69 12.51
N GLU A 48 -12.81 -10.54 12.77
CA GLU A 48 -13.51 -11.27 13.82
C GLU A 48 -13.49 -12.77 13.58
N GLU A 49 -13.67 -13.19 12.34
CA GLU A 49 -13.66 -14.61 11.95
C GLU A 49 -12.25 -15.17 11.85
N LYS A 50 -11.36 -14.47 11.16
CA LYS A 50 -9.99 -14.93 10.91
C LYS A 50 -9.08 -14.79 12.11
N LYS A 51 -9.40 -13.87 13.04
CA LYS A 51 -8.54 -13.50 14.18
C LYS A 51 -7.17 -13.00 13.73
N LYS A 52 -7.12 -12.35 12.58
CA LYS A 52 -5.91 -11.79 11.98
C LYS A 52 -6.21 -10.41 11.41
N ALA A 53 -5.25 -9.50 11.55
CA ALA A 53 -5.38 -8.14 11.03
C ALA A 53 -4.08 -7.69 10.39
N TRP A 54 -4.18 -7.13 9.19
CA TRP A 54 -3.05 -6.49 8.56
C TRP A 54 -2.77 -5.15 9.25
N LEU A 55 -1.52 -4.95 9.63
CA LEU A 55 -1.06 -3.69 10.20
C LEU A 55 -0.01 -3.08 9.28
N LEU A 56 -0.24 -1.83 8.93
CA LEU A 56 0.68 -1.04 8.13
C LEU A 56 1.84 -0.57 8.99
N MET A 57 3.07 -0.85 8.54
CA MET A 57 4.27 -0.54 9.30
C MET A 57 5.03 0.66 8.74
N ASP A 58 5.07 0.80 7.43
CA ASP A 58 5.90 1.80 6.79
C ASP A 58 5.44 2.10 5.38
N TRP A 59 5.78 3.30 4.89
CA TRP A 59 5.49 3.77 3.55
C TRP A 59 6.72 4.38 2.90
N LYS A 60 6.83 4.19 1.58
CA LYS A 60 7.60 5.08 0.72
C LYS A 60 6.70 5.56 -0.40
N LEU A 61 6.61 6.87 -0.56
CA LEU A 61 5.85 7.50 -1.62
C LEU A 61 6.77 8.40 -2.43
N LYS A 62 6.77 8.22 -3.75
CA LYS A 62 7.45 9.12 -4.68
C LYS A 62 6.39 9.76 -5.58
N VAL A 63 6.20 11.06 -5.44
CA VAL A 63 5.29 11.81 -6.29
C VAL A 63 6.08 12.41 -7.44
N ILE A 64 5.67 12.07 -8.67
CA ILE A 64 6.29 12.56 -9.90
C ILE A 64 5.61 13.87 -10.30
N GLU A 65 4.28 13.86 -10.26
CA GLU A 65 3.46 15.04 -10.57
C GLU A 65 2.19 14.98 -9.75
N ARG A 66 1.80 16.11 -9.15
CA ARG A 66 0.62 16.17 -8.30
C ARG A 66 -0.64 16.47 -9.12
N PRO A 67 -1.63 15.56 -9.12
CA PRO A 67 -2.90 15.83 -9.76
C PRO A 67 -3.66 16.95 -9.06
N GLY A 68 -4.52 17.63 -9.82
CA GLY A 68 -5.41 18.64 -9.29
C GLY A 68 -6.82 18.14 -9.05
N TYR A 69 -7.67 19.04 -8.56
CA TYR A 69 -9.06 18.75 -8.27
C TYR A 69 -9.79 18.17 -9.49
N ASN A 70 -10.62 17.18 -9.22
CA ASN A 70 -11.51 16.51 -10.18
C ASN A 70 -10.81 15.69 -11.27
N GLN A 71 -9.50 15.52 -11.19
CA GLN A 71 -8.79 14.62 -12.09
C GLN A 71 -9.04 13.18 -11.71
N LYS A 72 -9.11 12.31 -12.73
CA LYS A 72 -9.36 10.89 -12.56
C LYS A 72 -8.04 10.13 -12.47
N LEU A 73 -7.90 9.33 -11.44
CA LEU A 73 -6.72 8.53 -11.19
C LEU A 73 -7.06 7.04 -11.32
N LYS A 74 -6.15 6.28 -11.92
CA LYS A 74 -6.18 4.82 -11.87
C LYS A 74 -5.05 4.37 -10.96
N ILE A 75 -5.39 3.59 -9.94
CA ILE A 75 -4.42 3.04 -9.00
C ILE A 75 -4.33 1.55 -9.20
N LYS A 76 -3.12 1.04 -9.37
CA LYS A 76 -2.81 -0.39 -9.44
C LYS A 76 -2.00 -0.76 -8.21
N THR A 77 -2.33 -1.90 -7.61
CA THR A 77 -1.60 -2.42 -6.46
C THR A 77 -1.44 -3.92 -6.56
N TRP A 78 -0.39 -4.43 -5.97
CA TRP A 78 -0.15 -5.87 -5.88
C TRP A 78 0.66 -6.19 -4.63
N ALA A 79 0.38 -7.35 -4.06
CA ALA A 79 1.19 -7.91 -3.00
C ALA A 79 2.44 -8.54 -3.61
N ARG A 80 3.57 -8.44 -2.92
CA ARG A 80 4.78 -9.14 -3.36
C ARG A 80 4.90 -10.50 -2.68
N PRO A 81 5.55 -11.49 -3.33
CA PRO A 81 5.73 -12.81 -2.72
C PRO A 81 6.62 -12.71 -1.48
N ILE A 82 6.44 -13.67 -0.57
CA ILE A 82 7.30 -13.82 0.60
C ILE A 82 8.61 -14.48 0.13
N GLU A 83 9.73 -13.84 0.36
CA GLU A 83 11.03 -14.32 -0.14
C GLU A 83 11.95 -14.87 0.96
N LYS A 84 12.28 -14.07 1.96
CA LYS A 84 13.33 -14.42 2.93
C LYS A 84 12.83 -14.77 4.32
N GLN A 85 11.71 -14.23 4.73
CA GLN A 85 11.18 -14.42 6.07
C GLN A 85 9.66 -14.22 6.04
N PRO A 86 8.91 -14.88 6.93
CA PRO A 86 7.45 -14.88 6.86
C PRO A 86 6.77 -13.80 7.71
N PHE A 87 7.49 -12.87 8.32
CA PHE A 87 6.93 -11.96 9.32
C PHE A 87 6.49 -10.61 8.79
N PHE A 88 6.87 -10.26 7.56
CA PHE A 88 6.35 -9.07 6.91
C PHE A 88 6.35 -9.26 5.40
N THR A 89 5.58 -8.41 4.71
CA THR A 89 5.54 -8.38 3.26
C THR A 89 5.42 -6.95 2.77
N TYR A 90 5.68 -6.77 1.50
CA TYR A 90 5.54 -5.48 0.84
C TYR A 90 4.38 -5.50 -0.13
N ARG A 91 3.84 -4.32 -0.36
CA ARG A 91 2.80 -4.08 -1.37
C ARG A 91 3.20 -2.84 -2.14
N ASP A 92 3.14 -2.94 -3.45
CA ASP A 92 3.52 -1.86 -4.35
C ASP A 92 2.30 -1.22 -5.00
N PHE A 93 2.47 0.04 -5.43
CA PHE A 93 1.39 0.83 -6.00
C PHE A 93 1.92 1.66 -7.16
N GLU A 94 1.11 1.77 -8.20
CA GLU A 94 1.32 2.70 -9.30
C GLU A 94 0.07 3.58 -9.42
N ILE A 95 0.26 4.88 -9.55
CA ILE A 95 -0.83 5.84 -9.70
C ILE A 95 -0.70 6.52 -11.06
N PHE A 96 -1.75 6.42 -11.86
CA PHE A 96 -1.79 6.95 -13.21
C PHE A 96 -2.89 8.00 -13.36
N GLU A 97 -2.57 9.05 -14.12
CA GLU A 97 -3.54 9.98 -14.67
C GLU A 97 -3.53 9.78 -16.18
N GLY A 98 -4.56 9.14 -16.72
CA GLY A 98 -4.52 8.64 -18.09
C GLY A 98 -3.43 7.58 -18.24
N GLU A 99 -2.52 7.78 -19.20
CA GLU A 99 -1.39 6.87 -19.41
C GLU A 99 -0.13 7.32 -18.65
N LYS A 100 -0.18 8.47 -18.00
CA LYS A 100 0.96 9.05 -17.30
C LYS A 100 1.05 8.56 -15.87
N ARG A 101 2.17 7.95 -15.50
CA ARG A 101 2.42 7.55 -14.12
C ARG A 101 2.81 8.78 -13.30
N VAL A 102 1.98 9.15 -12.33
CA VAL A 102 2.15 10.37 -11.55
C VAL A 102 2.73 10.11 -10.15
N ALA A 103 2.64 8.89 -9.65
CA ALA A 103 3.24 8.52 -8.36
C ALA A 103 3.45 7.01 -8.29
N ILE A 104 4.41 6.61 -7.44
CA ILE A 104 4.64 5.22 -7.09
C ILE A 104 4.83 5.11 -5.58
N ALA A 105 4.51 3.96 -5.02
CA ALA A 105 4.65 3.75 -3.59
C ALA A 105 4.92 2.29 -3.26
N THR A 106 5.53 2.08 -2.10
CA THR A 106 5.68 0.76 -1.47
C THR A 106 5.24 0.88 -0.02
N SER A 107 4.54 -0.12 0.46
CA SER A 107 4.14 -0.22 1.87
C SER A 107 4.62 -1.54 2.45
N LYS A 108 4.89 -1.53 3.75
CA LYS A 108 5.33 -2.69 4.51
C LYS A 108 4.24 -3.09 5.49
N TRP A 109 3.91 -4.38 5.53
CA TRP A 109 2.79 -4.89 6.32
C TRP A 109 3.19 -6.10 7.16
N ILE A 110 2.59 -6.20 8.34
CA ILE A 110 2.63 -7.41 9.17
C ILE A 110 1.22 -7.94 9.32
N LEU A 111 1.11 -9.25 9.59
CA LEU A 111 -0.15 -9.90 9.89
C LEU A 111 -0.19 -10.18 11.39
N PHE A 112 -1.00 -9.42 12.11
CA PHE A 112 -1.13 -9.56 13.55
C PHE A 112 -2.11 -10.68 13.88
N ASP A 113 -1.70 -11.59 14.75
CA ASP A 113 -2.54 -12.70 15.21
C ASP A 113 -3.21 -12.32 16.52
N LEU A 114 -4.53 -12.16 16.48
CA LEU A 114 -5.33 -11.75 17.65
C LEU A 114 -5.52 -12.86 18.68
N GLU A 115 -5.31 -14.12 18.30
CA GLU A 115 -5.40 -15.24 19.25
C GLU A 115 -4.16 -15.30 20.13
N THR A 116 -2.98 -15.17 19.54
CA THR A 116 -1.71 -15.20 20.27
C THR A 116 -1.25 -13.83 20.75
N ASN A 117 -1.86 -12.77 20.21
CA ASN A 117 -1.52 -11.38 20.47
C ASN A 117 -0.09 -11.04 20.03
N ARG A 118 0.36 -11.64 18.94
CA ARG A 118 1.71 -11.49 18.39
C ARG A 118 1.69 -11.32 16.88
N ILE A 119 2.82 -10.90 16.32
CA ILE A 119 3.03 -10.91 14.88
C ILE A 119 2.96 -12.36 14.38
N GLY A 120 2.05 -12.61 13.45
CA GLY A 120 1.87 -13.92 12.86
C GLY A 120 2.76 -14.15 11.65
N LYS A 121 2.90 -15.41 11.28
CA LYS A 121 3.53 -15.78 10.03
C LYS A 121 2.55 -15.57 8.88
N ILE A 122 3.05 -14.95 7.81
CA ILE A 122 2.32 -14.82 6.56
C ILE A 122 2.63 -16.08 5.77
N THR A 123 1.67 -17.01 5.73
CA THR A 123 1.87 -18.30 5.05
C THR A 123 1.73 -18.14 3.55
N ASP A 124 2.29 -19.09 2.80
CA ASP A 124 2.13 -19.13 1.34
C ASP A 124 0.67 -19.21 0.93
N ASP A 125 -0.16 -19.91 1.70
CA ASP A 125 -1.59 -20.02 1.44
C ASP A 125 -2.29 -18.67 1.49
N ILE A 126 -1.91 -17.81 2.42
CA ILE A 126 -2.48 -16.45 2.54
C ILE A 126 -2.04 -15.58 1.37
N ILE A 127 -0.72 -15.55 1.11
CA ILE A 127 -0.22 -14.65 0.07
C ILE A 127 -0.67 -15.06 -1.33
N LYS A 128 -0.85 -16.35 -1.60
CA LYS A 128 -1.39 -16.86 -2.86
C LYS A 128 -2.76 -16.30 -3.20
N LEU A 129 -3.58 -16.02 -2.21
CA LEU A 129 -4.91 -15.45 -2.42
C LEU A 129 -4.85 -14.10 -3.14
N TYR A 130 -3.76 -13.37 -2.95
CA TYR A 130 -3.55 -12.05 -3.55
C TYR A 130 -2.96 -12.13 -4.96
N HIS A 131 -2.64 -13.32 -5.46
CA HIS A 131 -1.97 -13.52 -6.74
C HIS A 131 -0.74 -12.59 -6.87
N PRO A 132 0.29 -12.80 -6.04
CA PRO A 132 1.39 -11.86 -5.90
C PRO A 132 2.20 -11.69 -7.17
N GLU A 133 2.82 -10.53 -7.31
CA GLU A 133 3.71 -10.17 -8.41
C GLU A 133 5.11 -9.85 -7.88
N LYS A 134 6.12 -10.30 -8.61
CA LYS A 134 7.52 -10.05 -8.24
C LYS A 134 7.99 -8.64 -8.58
N GLU A 135 7.28 -7.97 -9.45
CA GLU A 135 7.61 -6.61 -9.89
C GLU A 135 7.69 -5.65 -8.70
N CYS A 136 8.71 -4.79 -8.69
CA CYS A 136 8.91 -3.76 -7.69
C CYS A 136 8.94 -2.40 -8.35
N VAL A 137 8.21 -1.43 -7.80
CA VAL A 137 8.22 -0.06 -8.32
C VAL A 137 9.49 0.69 -7.96
N PHE A 138 10.17 0.29 -6.88
CA PHE A 138 11.48 0.80 -6.48
C PHE A 138 12.53 -0.29 -6.62
N GLU A 139 13.78 0.12 -6.80
CA GLU A 139 14.90 -0.81 -6.70
C GLU A 139 15.08 -1.24 -5.24
N GLU A 140 15.65 -2.44 -5.02
CA GLU A 140 15.83 -3.01 -3.69
C GLU A 140 16.63 -2.09 -2.75
N SER A 141 17.65 -1.41 -3.30
CA SER A 141 18.45 -0.43 -2.57
C SER A 141 17.63 0.77 -2.08
N ASP A 142 16.58 1.13 -2.79
CA ASP A 142 15.70 2.23 -2.39
C ASP A 142 14.83 1.87 -1.18
N ILE A 143 14.49 0.61 -1.00
CA ILE A 143 13.73 0.13 0.16
C ILE A 143 14.57 0.24 1.44
N GLU A 144 15.85 -0.04 1.36
CA GLU A 144 16.76 0.12 2.50
C GLU A 144 16.91 1.58 2.89
N LYS A 145 17.03 2.49 1.90
CA LYS A 145 17.06 3.94 2.16
C LYS A 145 15.80 4.45 2.84
N ILE A 146 14.66 3.85 2.57
CA ILE A 146 13.39 4.23 3.20
C ILE A 146 13.47 4.17 4.72
N LYS A 147 14.08 3.12 5.28
CA LYS A 147 14.20 2.97 6.73
C LYS A 147 15.01 4.08 7.35
N GLU A 148 16.13 4.44 6.72
CA GLU A 148 17.00 5.52 7.19
C GLU A 148 16.28 6.87 7.12
N GLU A 149 15.62 7.15 6.01
CA GLU A 149 14.85 8.38 5.83
C GLU A 149 13.67 8.47 6.80
N THR A 150 13.00 7.36 7.05
CA THR A 150 11.87 7.34 8.00
C THR A 150 12.34 7.64 9.41
N GLU A 151 13.47 7.08 9.84
CA GLU A 151 14.04 7.36 11.15
C GLU A 151 14.42 8.83 11.30
N ILE A 152 15.04 9.42 10.27
CA ILE A 152 15.38 10.84 10.24
C ILE A 152 14.12 11.69 10.21
N GLY A 153 13.14 11.31 9.41
CA GLY A 153 11.87 12.02 9.29
C GLY A 153 11.08 12.07 10.59
N GLN A 154 11.14 11.03 11.40
CA GLN A 154 10.47 10.99 12.70
C GLN A 154 11.13 11.90 13.74
N ALA A 155 12.38 12.25 13.55
CA ALA A 155 13.10 13.16 14.43
C ALA A 155 12.76 14.64 14.17
N ILE A 156 12.10 14.92 13.11
CA ILE A 156 11.67 16.26 12.74
C ILE A 156 10.22 16.50 13.17
#